data_d9beed45a3ffb16885e1103866293af2
#
_entry.id   d9beed45a3ffb16885e1103866293af2
#
_cell.length_a   1.000
_cell.length_b   1.000
_cell.length_c   1.000
_cell.angle_alpha   90.00
_cell.angle_beta   90.00
_cell.angle_gamma   90.00
#
_symmetry.space_group_name_H-M   'P 1'
#
loop_
_entity.id
_entity.type
_entity.pdbx_description
1 polymer ?
#
loop_
_entity_poly.entity_id
_entity_poly.type
_entity_poly.pdbx_seq_one_letter_code
_entity_poly.pdbx_strand_id
1 'polypeptide(L)'
;VISADPEVVATADKLIFPGVGSAESAVDTLRDRGLDEAIKSFYATGKPLLGICLGLQIALEYTEEGKKTCLGLVEGASERFEFNDRSIKVPHIGWNGLTINRPHPMLKSIQSGDEFYFVHSYYARPVDSNNVLGTTDYGDKTFCSVVARENLFATQFHLEKSGELGLKLLGAFKHWDATC
;
A
#
# COMPACT_ATOMS: atom_id res chain seq x y z
N VAL A 1 -15.54 -1.47 12.17
CA VAL A 1 -16.21 -0.18 11.96
C VAL A 1 -15.64 0.46 10.71
N ILE A 2 -16.49 1.09 9.87
CA ILE A 2 -16.07 1.99 8.79
C ILE A 2 -16.32 3.40 9.31
N SER A 3 -15.29 4.26 9.30
CA SER A 3 -15.39 5.62 9.83
C SER A 3 -14.55 6.60 9.03
N ALA A 4 -15.01 7.84 8.96
CA ALA A 4 -14.26 9.01 8.52
C ALA A 4 -14.14 10.05 9.66
N ASP A 5 -14.31 9.60 10.90
CA ASP A 5 -14.12 10.40 12.11
C ASP A 5 -12.66 10.28 12.56
N PRO A 6 -11.90 11.38 12.62
CA PRO A 6 -10.50 11.37 13.05
C PRO A 6 -10.27 10.77 14.43
N GLU A 7 -11.20 10.96 15.36
CA GLU A 7 -11.08 10.42 16.72
C GLU A 7 -11.20 8.89 16.73
N VAL A 8 -12.14 8.35 15.96
CA VAL A 8 -12.31 6.90 15.78
C VAL A 8 -11.08 6.29 15.11
N VAL A 9 -10.50 6.97 14.11
CA VAL A 9 -9.28 6.51 13.42
C VAL A 9 -8.09 6.51 14.39
N ALA A 10 -7.86 7.60 15.11
CA ALA A 10 -6.71 7.73 16.00
C ALA A 10 -6.73 6.74 17.19
N THR A 11 -7.93 6.34 17.65
CA THR A 11 -8.11 5.47 18.83
C THR A 11 -8.30 3.99 18.49
N ALA A 12 -8.37 3.61 17.22
CA ALA A 12 -8.55 2.24 16.80
C ALA A 12 -7.45 1.28 17.33
N ASP A 13 -7.74 -0.01 17.42
CA ASP A 13 -6.75 -1.03 17.76
C ASP A 13 -5.94 -1.48 16.53
N LYS A 14 -6.57 -1.49 15.37
CA LYS A 14 -5.97 -1.77 14.06
C LYS A 14 -6.64 -0.89 13.02
N LEU A 15 -5.87 -0.43 12.05
CA LEU A 15 -6.38 0.43 10.97
C LEU A 15 -6.15 -0.23 9.61
N ILE A 16 -7.20 -0.33 8.81
CA ILE A 16 -7.09 -0.63 7.39
C ILE A 16 -7.39 0.67 6.63
N PHE A 17 -6.44 1.06 5.81
CA PHE A 17 -6.55 2.23 4.95
C PHE A 17 -6.61 1.80 3.47
N PRO A 18 -7.81 1.43 2.99
CA PRO A 18 -8.01 1.10 1.58
C PRO A 18 -8.25 2.38 0.79
N GLY A 19 -8.01 2.34 -0.50
CA GLY A 19 -8.38 3.45 -1.37
C GLY A 19 -8.34 3.09 -2.83
N VAL A 20 -9.20 3.77 -3.59
CA VAL A 20 -9.26 3.74 -5.06
C VAL A 20 -9.40 5.16 -5.59
N GLY A 21 -9.04 5.37 -6.85
CA GLY A 21 -9.13 6.67 -7.49
C GLY A 21 -7.83 7.46 -7.44
N SER A 22 -7.92 8.78 -7.47
CA SER A 22 -6.77 9.68 -7.55
C SER A 22 -6.15 9.93 -6.18
N ALA A 23 -4.82 9.82 -6.11
CA ALA A 23 -4.05 10.19 -4.93
C ALA A 23 -4.19 11.68 -4.58
N GLU A 24 -4.28 12.55 -5.60
CA GLU A 24 -4.50 13.99 -5.41
C GLU A 24 -5.79 14.26 -4.63
N SER A 25 -6.93 13.76 -5.14
CA SER A 25 -8.23 13.95 -4.49
C SER A 25 -8.30 13.32 -3.10
N ALA A 26 -7.65 12.17 -2.93
CA ALA A 26 -7.64 11.48 -1.64
C ALA A 26 -6.84 12.27 -0.60
N VAL A 27 -5.66 12.77 -0.94
CA VAL A 27 -4.83 13.60 -0.04
C VAL A 27 -5.59 14.87 0.38
N ASP A 28 -6.22 15.56 -0.57
CA ASP A 28 -7.00 16.77 -0.27
C ASP A 28 -8.17 16.43 0.67
N THR A 29 -8.91 15.34 0.39
CA THR A 29 -10.01 14.89 1.26
C THR A 29 -9.54 14.51 2.66
N LEU A 30 -8.39 13.83 2.80
CA LEU A 30 -7.84 13.47 4.10
C LEU A 30 -7.50 14.72 4.92
N ARG A 31 -6.88 15.73 4.29
CA ARG A 31 -6.53 17.00 4.94
C ARG A 31 -7.75 17.79 5.35
N ASP A 32 -8.71 17.94 4.45
CA ASP A 32 -9.95 18.67 4.72
C ASP A 32 -10.73 18.10 5.91
N ARG A 33 -10.57 16.81 6.18
CA ARG A 33 -11.24 16.09 7.27
C ARG A 33 -10.35 15.85 8.50
N GLY A 34 -9.08 16.26 8.48
CA GLY A 34 -8.12 15.98 9.55
C GLY A 34 -7.75 14.50 9.70
N LEU A 35 -8.04 13.69 8.68
CA LEU A 35 -7.74 12.26 8.70
C LEU A 35 -6.27 11.96 8.44
N ASP A 36 -5.54 12.83 7.77
CA ASP A 36 -4.10 12.73 7.56
C ASP A 36 -3.34 12.76 8.89
N GLU A 37 -3.66 13.71 9.78
CA GLU A 37 -3.07 13.79 11.11
C GLU A 37 -3.55 12.64 12.02
N ALA A 38 -4.79 12.20 11.89
CA ALA A 38 -5.31 11.05 12.64
C ALA A 38 -4.58 9.74 12.26
N ILE A 39 -4.31 9.52 10.96
CA ILE A 39 -3.56 8.34 10.49
C ILE A 39 -2.09 8.40 10.94
N LYS A 40 -1.44 9.57 10.88
CA LYS A 40 -0.09 9.76 11.40
C LYS A 40 -0.01 9.51 12.90
N SER A 41 -0.97 10.04 13.66
CA SER A 41 -1.09 9.82 15.10
C SER A 41 -1.31 8.34 15.40
N PHE A 42 -2.18 7.66 14.66
CA PHE A 42 -2.36 6.22 14.76
C PHE A 42 -1.07 5.45 14.48
N TYR A 43 -0.36 5.76 13.38
CA TYR A 43 0.92 5.14 13.05
C TYR A 43 1.95 5.31 14.17
N ALA A 44 2.04 6.48 14.77
CA ALA A 44 2.93 6.77 15.88
C ALA A 44 2.64 5.94 17.16
N THR A 45 1.46 5.33 17.27
CA THR A 45 1.14 4.43 18.40
C THR A 45 1.83 3.07 18.32
N GLY A 46 2.41 2.70 17.16
CA GLY A 46 2.95 1.37 16.91
C GLY A 46 1.89 0.29 16.64
N LYS A 47 0.60 0.62 16.61
CA LYS A 47 -0.48 -0.32 16.31
C LYS A 47 -0.55 -0.67 14.82
N PRO A 48 -0.99 -1.89 14.46
CA PRO A 48 -0.97 -2.38 13.08
C PRO A 48 -1.77 -1.52 12.10
N LEU A 49 -1.10 -1.06 11.03
CA LEU A 49 -1.67 -0.31 9.92
C LEU A 49 -1.52 -1.09 8.62
N LEU A 50 -2.63 -1.31 7.91
CA LEU A 50 -2.66 -1.94 6.58
C LEU A 50 -3.08 -0.93 5.53
N GLY A 51 -2.17 -0.63 4.57
CA GLY A 51 -2.48 0.14 3.36
C GLY A 51 -2.84 -0.78 2.19
N ILE A 52 -3.88 -0.42 1.40
CA ILE A 52 -4.26 -1.17 0.21
C ILE A 52 -4.33 -0.23 -0.99
N CYS A 53 -3.60 -0.54 -2.04
CA CYS A 53 -3.52 0.18 -3.31
C CYS A 53 -3.20 1.68 -3.12
N LEU A 54 -4.19 2.56 -3.18
CA LEU A 54 -4.02 3.98 -2.93
C LEU A 54 -3.48 4.24 -1.50
N GLY A 55 -3.84 3.43 -0.52
CA GLY A 55 -3.32 3.51 0.84
C GLY A 55 -1.81 3.30 0.91
N LEU A 56 -1.23 2.43 0.08
CA LEU A 56 0.22 2.30 -0.06
C LEU A 56 0.82 3.56 -0.68
N GLN A 57 0.25 4.07 -1.78
CA GLN A 57 0.77 5.24 -2.50
C GLN A 57 0.77 6.50 -1.64
N ILE A 58 -0.28 6.71 -0.86
CA ILE A 58 -0.42 7.87 0.04
C ILE A 58 0.44 7.72 1.32
N ALA A 59 0.81 6.50 1.71
CA ALA A 59 1.72 6.28 2.84
C ALA A 59 3.13 6.81 2.57
N LEU A 60 3.53 7.00 1.31
CA LEU A 60 4.79 7.61 0.91
C LEU A 60 4.82 9.12 1.22
N GLU A 61 5.95 9.78 0.98
CA GLU A 61 6.09 11.22 1.17
C GLU A 61 5.44 12.03 0.05
N TYR A 62 5.49 11.51 -1.17
CA TYR A 62 5.12 12.24 -2.37
C TYR A 62 4.42 11.36 -3.40
N THR A 63 3.56 11.95 -4.21
CA THR A 63 2.99 11.32 -5.41
C THR A 63 3.15 12.21 -6.62
N GLU A 64 3.53 11.62 -7.75
CA GLU A 64 3.52 12.31 -9.04
C GLU A 64 2.09 12.62 -9.52
N GLU A 65 1.10 11.83 -9.06
CA GLU A 65 -0.30 12.11 -9.34
C GLU A 65 -0.75 13.38 -8.62
N GLY A 66 -0.99 14.44 -9.38
CA GLY A 66 -1.34 15.76 -8.85
C GLY A 66 -0.18 16.48 -8.14
N LYS A 67 1.03 15.91 -8.12
CA LYS A 67 2.23 16.50 -7.49
C LYS A 67 2.01 16.89 -6.02
N LYS A 68 1.53 15.96 -5.22
CA LYS A 68 1.15 16.18 -3.82
C LYS A 68 2.13 15.58 -2.83
N THR A 69 2.38 16.30 -1.75
CA THR A 69 2.95 15.71 -0.52
C THR A 69 1.89 14.82 0.12
N CYS A 70 2.26 13.62 0.52
CA CYS A 70 1.37 12.62 1.12
C CYS A 70 1.58 12.49 2.64
N LEU A 71 1.36 11.31 3.23
CA LEU A 71 1.45 11.11 4.68
C LEU A 71 2.88 11.08 5.21
N GLY A 72 3.87 10.69 4.40
CA GLY A 72 5.27 10.62 4.82
C GLY A 72 5.56 9.52 5.85
N LEU A 73 4.76 8.45 5.87
CA LEU A 73 5.03 7.30 6.75
C LEU A 73 6.22 6.47 6.26
N VAL A 74 6.50 6.52 4.96
CA VAL A 74 7.64 5.87 4.31
C VAL A 74 8.30 6.87 3.38
N GLU A 75 9.61 7.05 3.50
CA GLU A 75 10.38 7.91 2.61
C GLU A 75 10.37 7.37 1.18
N GLY A 76 10.02 8.23 0.20
CA GLY A 76 9.93 7.86 -1.20
C GLY A 76 8.72 8.46 -1.91
N ALA A 77 8.51 8.03 -3.14
CA ALA A 77 7.47 8.58 -4.01
C ALA A 77 6.62 7.50 -4.67
N SER A 78 5.38 7.86 -5.01
CA SER A 78 4.57 7.12 -5.97
C SER A 78 4.81 7.70 -7.35
N GLU A 79 5.38 6.88 -8.26
CA GLU A 79 5.78 7.28 -9.61
C GLU A 79 4.83 6.68 -10.66
N ARG A 80 4.64 7.38 -11.78
CA ARG A 80 3.84 6.88 -12.89
C ARG A 80 4.59 5.83 -13.70
N PHE A 81 3.88 4.79 -14.16
CA PHE A 81 4.44 3.90 -15.18
C PHE A 81 4.66 4.63 -16.49
N GLU A 82 5.88 4.53 -17.00
CA GLU A 82 6.28 5.00 -18.33
C GLU A 82 7.03 3.89 -19.04
N PHE A 83 6.57 3.53 -20.24
CA PHE A 83 7.14 2.48 -21.09
C PHE A 83 7.45 3.04 -22.48
N ASN A 84 8.61 2.65 -23.02
CA ASN A 84 8.94 2.94 -24.42
C ASN A 84 8.12 2.07 -25.38
N ASP A 85 7.81 0.84 -24.97
CA ASP A 85 6.96 -0.08 -25.72
C ASP A 85 5.48 0.27 -25.51
N ARG A 86 4.84 0.78 -26.57
CA ARG A 86 3.42 1.17 -26.57
C ARG A 86 2.45 -0.02 -26.47
N SER A 87 2.92 -1.25 -26.60
CA SER A 87 2.09 -2.45 -26.40
C SER A 87 1.79 -2.68 -24.92
N ILE A 88 2.65 -2.20 -24.00
CA ILE A 88 2.45 -2.29 -22.56
C ILE A 88 1.45 -1.23 -22.14
N LYS A 89 0.35 -1.68 -21.54
CA LYS A 89 -0.76 -0.80 -21.17
C LYS A 89 -0.51 -0.10 -19.82
N VAL A 90 -0.96 1.14 -19.69
CA VAL A 90 -1.11 1.87 -18.43
C VAL A 90 -2.56 2.31 -18.36
N PRO A 91 -3.29 1.94 -17.29
CA PRO A 91 -2.85 1.25 -16.08
C PRO A 91 -2.48 -0.23 -16.27
N HIS A 92 -1.64 -0.74 -15.35
CA HIS A 92 -1.46 -2.17 -15.11
C HIS A 92 -2.76 -2.72 -14.55
N ILE A 93 -3.43 -3.61 -15.28
CA ILE A 93 -4.70 -4.23 -14.89
C ILE A 93 -4.60 -5.73 -15.09
N GLY A 94 -4.89 -6.49 -14.03
CA GLY A 94 -4.97 -7.94 -14.08
C GLY A 94 -4.27 -8.63 -12.93
N TRP A 95 -4.16 -9.96 -13.06
CA TRP A 95 -3.44 -10.81 -12.11
C TRP A 95 -1.96 -10.83 -12.45
N ASN A 96 -1.13 -10.74 -11.41
CA ASN A 96 0.31 -10.77 -11.58
C ASN A 96 1.00 -11.33 -10.33
N GLY A 97 2.18 -11.91 -10.51
CA GLY A 97 2.92 -12.62 -9.48
C GLY A 97 3.64 -11.68 -8.51
N LEU A 98 3.67 -12.09 -7.25
CA LEU A 98 4.46 -11.45 -6.20
C LEU A 98 5.79 -12.16 -6.03
N THR A 99 6.90 -11.44 -6.05
CA THR A 99 8.22 -11.92 -5.58
C THR A 99 8.45 -11.40 -4.17
N ILE A 100 8.62 -12.31 -3.21
CA ILE A 100 8.88 -11.97 -1.80
C ILE A 100 10.38 -11.77 -1.61
N ASN A 101 10.81 -10.58 -1.19
CA ASN A 101 12.22 -10.24 -1.03
C ASN A 101 12.78 -10.66 0.32
N ARG A 102 11.94 -10.70 1.37
CA ARG A 102 12.33 -11.14 2.72
C ARG A 102 11.14 -11.68 3.50
N PRO A 103 11.35 -12.55 4.50
CA PRO A 103 10.28 -13.05 5.36
C PRO A 103 9.58 -11.93 6.12
N HIS A 104 8.27 -12.08 6.32
CA HIS A 104 7.46 -11.19 7.17
C HIS A 104 6.25 -11.97 7.70
N PRO A 105 5.78 -11.73 8.96
CA PRO A 105 4.64 -12.44 9.53
C PRO A 105 3.38 -12.37 8.68
N MET A 106 3.12 -11.23 8.04
CA MET A 106 1.99 -11.05 7.13
C MET A 106 2.03 -11.95 5.90
N LEU A 107 3.22 -12.36 5.44
CA LEU A 107 3.41 -13.19 4.24
C LEU A 107 3.63 -14.68 4.54
N LYS A 108 3.45 -15.12 5.79
CA LYS A 108 3.71 -16.51 6.20
C LYS A 108 2.97 -17.57 5.36
N SER A 109 1.79 -17.24 4.85
CA SER A 109 0.94 -18.13 4.04
C SER A 109 0.96 -17.81 2.54
N ILE A 110 1.92 -16.99 2.11
CA ILE A 110 2.10 -16.55 0.73
C ILE A 110 3.47 -17.01 0.25
N GLN A 111 3.55 -17.34 -1.04
CA GLN A 111 4.78 -17.79 -1.68
C GLN A 111 5.12 -16.89 -2.87
N SER A 112 6.41 -16.79 -3.23
CA SER A 112 6.79 -16.13 -4.47
C SER A 112 6.19 -16.85 -5.66
N GLY A 113 5.57 -16.08 -6.56
CA GLY A 113 4.80 -16.57 -7.69
C GLY A 113 3.29 -16.59 -7.45
N ASP A 114 2.81 -16.44 -6.21
CA ASP A 114 1.38 -16.27 -5.94
C ASP A 114 0.87 -15.00 -6.63
N GLU A 115 -0.28 -15.11 -7.32
CA GLU A 115 -0.84 -14.03 -8.13
C GLU A 115 -1.91 -13.24 -7.38
N PHE A 116 -1.83 -11.90 -7.51
CA PHE A 116 -2.76 -10.95 -6.93
C PHE A 116 -3.34 -10.04 -8.00
N TYR A 117 -4.48 -9.41 -7.72
CA TYR A 117 -5.14 -8.51 -8.64
C TYR A 117 -4.65 -7.06 -8.49
N PHE A 118 -4.16 -6.51 -9.59
CA PHE A 118 -3.65 -5.13 -9.71
C PHE A 118 -4.58 -4.29 -10.59
N VAL A 119 -4.70 -3.01 -10.27
CA VAL A 119 -5.30 -1.98 -11.13
C VAL A 119 -4.73 -0.61 -10.73
N HIS A 120 -3.61 -0.21 -11.36
CA HIS A 120 -2.94 1.04 -10.99
C HIS A 120 -2.07 1.59 -12.12
N SER A 121 -1.93 2.93 -12.16
CA SER A 121 -1.04 3.65 -13.09
C SER A 121 0.24 4.16 -12.42
N TYR A 122 0.24 4.18 -11.09
CA TYR A 122 1.35 4.64 -10.26
C TYR A 122 1.80 3.52 -9.34
N TYR A 123 3.07 3.48 -8.98
CA TYR A 123 3.67 2.44 -8.12
C TYR A 123 4.60 3.07 -7.08
N ALA A 124 4.76 2.40 -5.96
CA ALA A 124 5.62 2.84 -4.87
C ALA A 124 7.10 2.68 -5.21
N ARG A 125 7.89 3.71 -4.88
CA ARG A 125 9.35 3.71 -4.92
C ARG A 125 9.92 4.22 -3.60
N PRO A 126 10.01 3.35 -2.59
CA PRO A 126 10.68 3.68 -1.33
C PRO A 126 12.16 3.99 -1.55
N VAL A 127 12.72 4.97 -0.82
CA VAL A 127 14.16 5.31 -0.85
C VAL A 127 14.97 4.19 -0.19
N ASP A 128 14.53 3.72 0.97
CA ASP A 128 15.17 2.60 1.66
C ASP A 128 14.65 1.26 1.11
N SER A 129 15.54 0.49 0.48
CA SER A 129 15.22 -0.85 -0.05
C SER A 129 14.78 -1.84 1.04
N ASN A 130 15.13 -1.62 2.30
CA ASN A 130 14.62 -2.43 3.41
C ASN A 130 13.10 -2.32 3.60
N ASN A 131 12.48 -1.26 3.09
CA ASN A 131 11.03 -1.11 3.10
C ASN A 131 10.34 -1.85 1.95
N VAL A 132 11.09 -2.35 0.94
CA VAL A 132 10.57 -3.11 -0.21
C VAL A 132 10.47 -4.58 0.18
N LEU A 133 9.33 -4.99 0.69
CA LEU A 133 9.08 -6.37 1.14
C LEU A 133 8.76 -7.31 -0.01
N GLY A 134 8.14 -6.81 -1.06
CA GLY A 134 7.81 -7.60 -2.24
C GLY A 134 7.78 -6.76 -3.51
N THR A 135 8.09 -7.40 -4.62
CA THR A 135 8.15 -6.82 -5.95
C THR A 135 7.32 -7.60 -6.96
N THR A 136 6.99 -6.94 -8.06
CA THR A 136 6.26 -7.52 -9.18
C THR A 136 6.84 -6.98 -10.48
N ASP A 137 6.95 -7.85 -11.50
CA ASP A 137 7.42 -7.45 -12.83
C ASP A 137 6.24 -7.02 -13.70
N TYR A 138 6.38 -5.89 -14.39
CA TYR A 138 5.42 -5.44 -15.39
C TYR A 138 6.11 -4.73 -16.53
N GLY A 139 6.03 -5.31 -17.72
CA GLY A 139 6.79 -4.87 -18.88
C GLY A 139 8.29 -5.02 -18.65
N ASP A 140 9.02 -3.92 -18.82
CA ASP A 140 10.47 -3.84 -18.57
C ASP A 140 10.82 -3.33 -17.14
N LYS A 141 9.82 -3.22 -16.26
CA LYS A 141 10.01 -2.72 -14.90
C LYS A 141 9.72 -3.78 -13.85
N THR A 142 10.56 -3.81 -12.82
CA THR A 142 10.29 -4.43 -11.53
C THR A 142 9.93 -3.32 -10.54
N PHE A 143 8.73 -3.36 -9.98
CA PHE A 143 8.24 -2.32 -9.07
C PHE A 143 7.94 -2.87 -7.67
N CYS A 144 7.98 -2.00 -6.66
CA CYS A 144 7.58 -2.34 -5.30
C CYS A 144 6.08 -2.55 -5.23
N SER A 145 5.65 -3.76 -4.91
CA SER A 145 4.24 -4.15 -4.76
C SER A 145 3.82 -4.41 -3.32
N VAL A 146 4.79 -4.56 -2.40
CA VAL A 146 4.54 -4.65 -0.96
C VAL A 146 5.58 -3.83 -0.21
N VAL A 147 5.11 -2.93 0.63
CA VAL A 147 5.92 -2.13 1.56
C VAL A 147 5.68 -2.63 2.98
N ALA A 148 6.75 -2.73 3.78
CA ALA A 148 6.66 -2.90 5.22
C ALA A 148 7.69 -2.01 5.91
N ARG A 149 7.23 -1.24 6.91
CA ARG A 149 8.05 -0.42 7.78
C ARG A 149 7.40 -0.33 9.15
N GLU A 150 8.13 -0.75 10.19
CA GLU A 150 7.60 -0.72 11.56
C GLU A 150 6.23 -1.43 11.64
N ASN A 151 5.18 -0.70 12.02
CA ASN A 151 3.81 -1.19 12.14
C ASN A 151 2.95 -1.00 10.88
N LEU A 152 3.53 -0.55 9.76
CA LEU A 152 2.89 -0.46 8.46
C LEU A 152 3.19 -1.69 7.60
N PHE A 153 2.15 -2.32 7.09
CA PHE A 153 2.20 -3.24 5.97
C PHE A 153 1.28 -2.71 4.87
N ALA A 154 1.77 -2.59 3.64
CA ALA A 154 0.95 -2.03 2.56
C ALA A 154 1.18 -2.76 1.24
N THR A 155 0.09 -2.95 0.48
CA THR A 155 0.10 -3.65 -0.81
C THR A 155 -0.36 -2.75 -1.95
N GLN A 156 0.24 -2.89 -3.13
CA GLN A 156 -0.23 -2.23 -4.34
C GLN A 156 -1.44 -2.96 -4.94
N PHE A 157 -1.50 -4.26 -4.76
CA PHE A 157 -2.62 -5.07 -5.20
C PHE A 157 -3.81 -5.01 -4.22
N HIS A 158 -4.99 -5.31 -4.74
CA HIS A 158 -6.24 -5.30 -4.01
C HIS A 158 -6.49 -6.64 -3.32
N LEU A 159 -6.39 -6.67 -1.99
CA LEU A 159 -6.64 -7.88 -1.20
C LEU A 159 -8.07 -8.38 -1.39
N GLU A 160 -9.03 -7.45 -1.39
CA GLU A 160 -10.46 -7.73 -1.53
C GLU A 160 -10.85 -8.28 -2.92
N LYS A 161 -9.94 -8.17 -3.91
CA LYS A 161 -10.11 -8.70 -5.28
C LYS A 161 -9.21 -9.90 -5.58
N SER A 162 -8.31 -10.27 -4.66
CA SER A 162 -7.31 -11.31 -4.85
C SER A 162 -7.75 -12.70 -4.32
N GLY A 163 -9.04 -12.93 -4.20
CA GLY A 163 -9.61 -14.25 -3.87
C GLY A 163 -9.10 -14.80 -2.54
N GLU A 164 -8.75 -16.10 -2.53
CA GLU A 164 -8.30 -16.80 -1.32
C GLU A 164 -6.98 -16.23 -0.76
N LEU A 165 -6.04 -15.83 -1.62
CA LEU A 165 -4.77 -15.26 -1.20
C LEU A 165 -4.96 -13.90 -0.51
N GLY A 166 -5.87 -13.07 -1.03
CA GLY A 166 -6.24 -11.82 -0.38
C GLY A 166 -6.88 -12.04 1.00
N LEU A 167 -7.75 -13.05 1.13
CA LEU A 167 -8.35 -13.43 2.41
C LEU A 167 -7.31 -13.97 3.41
N LYS A 168 -6.29 -14.71 2.95
CA LYS A 168 -5.16 -15.14 3.79
C LYS A 168 -4.41 -13.94 4.36
N LEU A 169 -4.13 -12.91 3.55
CA LEU A 169 -3.46 -11.70 4.02
C LEU A 169 -4.32 -10.89 5.01
N LEU A 170 -5.62 -10.74 4.74
CA LEU A 170 -6.54 -10.10 5.69
C LEU A 170 -6.65 -10.89 7.00
N GLY A 171 -6.65 -12.22 6.91
CA GLY A 171 -6.59 -13.10 8.08
C GLY A 171 -5.28 -12.96 8.86
N ALA A 172 -4.15 -12.85 8.18
CA ALA A 172 -2.85 -12.58 8.81
C ALA A 172 -2.86 -11.22 9.52
N PHE A 173 -3.40 -10.17 8.90
CA PHE A 173 -3.51 -8.84 9.50
C PHE A 173 -4.35 -8.84 10.78
N LYS A 174 -5.41 -9.64 10.83
CA LYS A 174 -6.24 -9.79 12.04
C LYS A 174 -5.41 -10.21 13.26
N HIS A 175 -4.39 -11.05 13.05
CA HIS A 175 -3.56 -11.63 14.12
C HIS A 175 -2.20 -10.94 14.27
N TRP A 176 -1.79 -10.11 13.32
CA TRP A 176 -0.53 -9.38 13.38
C TRP A 176 -0.57 -8.32 14.47
N ASP A 177 0.48 -8.25 15.27
CA ASP A 177 0.65 -7.34 16.40
C ASP A 177 1.67 -6.22 16.12
N ALA A 178 2.03 -6.02 14.83
CA ALA A 178 3.06 -5.10 14.36
C ALA A 178 4.52 -5.51 14.66
N THR A 179 4.75 -6.72 15.16
CA THR A 179 6.11 -7.26 15.29
C THR A 179 6.58 -7.87 13.95
N CYS A 180 7.89 -7.73 13.66
CA CYS A 180 8.57 -8.28 12.48
C CYS A 180 9.50 -9.42 12.86
#